data_0ab8e688f7ae6377f585f0ba3e95a5e3
#
_entry.id   0ab8e688f7ae6377f585f0ba3e95a5e3
#
_cell.length_a   1.000
_cell.length_b   1.000
_cell.length_c   1.000
_cell.angle_alpha   90.00
_cell.angle_beta   90.00
_cell.angle_gamma   90.00
#
_symmetry.space_group_name_H-M   'P 1'
#
loop_
_entity.id
_entity.type
_entity.pdbx_description
1 polymer ?
#
loop_
_entity_poly.entity_id
_entity_poly.type
_entity_poly.pdbx_seq_one_letter_code
_entity_poly.pdbx_strand_id
1 'polypeptide(L)'
;MKFKKKSVMLVSFTVGTLLLATTALADIASKSGYDELKGAIKLTTEQASEKFDSFTLDYSMALKDNGKTLESSNETQKVDRKNSASENISSSLSANGDKRSSQSYSDKTTIIRVSESDPTYYVTEFTKERKDEAFTNPFKEEEAADLEKIVDAIVGSLKDHVVVTENPDGSKAITGSLTEVQIPSLVNAVASFQLKQEFNNQNSNQNNSKMPRLTKDVFVKEVKGSAKVNADGVMESILGTAVLSGKDEQGTVHEISLEALVKVMDINTTTVTKPDLTGKKVVKDIARYGDAEMSNPEKFVGKFKNDIIIEKDSKFVKVGERFVDITQIDGKSVAGRYYAEYKPEFEEYAASLSSFKFEAKFEQEQKTSANFEGTNDSGDKVRGHIYLSEYEGQVNFNIDNFNGSFGSGLMFNSSFSPVLD
;
A
#
# COMPACT_ATOMS: atom_id res chain seq x y z
N MET A 1 3.79 4.62 2.71
CA MET A 1 3.90 3.44 1.81
C MET A 1 2.49 3.04 1.39
N LYS A 2 2.05 3.34 0.16
CA LYS A 2 0.72 2.91 -0.30
C LYS A 2 0.80 1.42 -0.62
N PHE A 3 0.36 0.57 0.29
CA PHE A 3 0.16 -0.84 0.00
C PHE A 3 -0.80 -0.99 -1.18
N LYS A 4 -0.40 -1.71 -2.22
CA LYS A 4 -1.33 -2.08 -3.29
C LYS A 4 -2.47 -2.85 -2.64
N LYS A 5 -3.73 -2.55 -2.96
CA LYS A 5 -4.94 -3.16 -2.35
C LYS A 5 -4.87 -4.69 -2.19
N LYS A 6 -4.15 -5.39 -3.06
CA LYS A 6 -3.91 -6.84 -2.98
C LYS A 6 -3.05 -7.26 -1.77
N SER A 7 -2.03 -6.48 -1.41
CA SER A 7 -1.15 -6.79 -0.27
C SER A 7 -1.86 -6.55 1.07
N VAL A 8 -2.72 -5.53 1.15
CA VAL A 8 -3.52 -5.24 2.36
C VAL A 8 -4.51 -6.36 2.64
N MET A 9 -5.17 -6.90 1.61
CA MET A 9 -6.16 -7.97 1.75
C MET A 9 -5.51 -9.29 2.19
N LEU A 10 -4.35 -9.63 1.63
CA LEU A 10 -3.59 -10.80 2.02
C LEU A 10 -3.05 -10.69 3.46
N VAL A 11 -2.52 -9.52 3.84
CA VAL A 11 -2.06 -9.23 5.21
C VAL A 11 -3.23 -9.26 6.20
N SER A 12 -4.39 -8.72 5.85
CA SER A 12 -5.58 -8.75 6.73
C SER A 12 -6.09 -10.18 6.96
N PHE A 13 -6.08 -11.01 5.91
CA PHE A 13 -6.45 -12.42 6.04
C PHE A 13 -5.40 -13.21 6.84
N THR A 14 -4.11 -12.93 6.62
CA THR A 14 -3.00 -13.56 7.34
C THR A 14 -3.00 -13.18 8.81
N VAL A 15 -3.18 -11.90 9.14
CA VAL A 15 -3.30 -11.44 10.53
C VAL A 15 -4.55 -12.03 11.19
N GLY A 16 -5.68 -12.06 10.49
CA GLY A 16 -6.90 -12.72 10.96
C GLY A 16 -6.69 -14.23 11.19
N THR A 17 -5.99 -14.91 10.29
CA THR A 17 -5.69 -16.34 10.40
C THR A 17 -4.70 -16.62 11.53
N LEU A 18 -3.66 -15.80 11.70
CA LEU A 18 -2.71 -15.91 12.80
C LEU A 18 -3.38 -15.70 14.16
N LEU A 19 -4.36 -14.80 14.25
CA LEU A 19 -5.11 -14.55 15.46
C LEU A 19 -6.19 -15.62 15.73
N LEU A 20 -6.68 -16.32 14.71
CA LEU A 20 -7.67 -17.41 14.84
C LEU A 20 -7.02 -18.76 15.18
N ALA A 21 -5.71 -18.89 15.00
CA ALA A 21 -5.02 -20.19 15.04
C ALA A 21 -4.65 -20.68 16.45
N THR A 22 -5.34 -20.26 17.49
CA THR A 22 -4.97 -20.63 18.85
C THR A 22 -6.15 -21.23 19.62
N THR A 23 -6.24 -22.56 19.70
CA THR A 23 -7.28 -23.21 20.52
C THR A 23 -6.94 -24.62 21.05
N ALA A 24 -7.12 -24.92 22.26
CA ALA A 24 -7.74 -25.92 23.11
C ALA A 24 -6.94 -26.36 24.36
N LEU A 25 -7.66 -26.43 25.45
CA LEU A 25 -7.62 -27.07 26.76
C LEU A 25 -7.11 -26.25 27.96
N ALA A 26 -8.01 -26.03 28.72
CA ALA A 26 -8.52 -25.92 30.11
C ALA A 26 -7.56 -25.55 31.24
N ASP A 27 -8.10 -24.62 32.00
CA ASP A 27 -8.10 -24.42 33.45
C ASP A 27 -6.83 -23.86 34.10
N ILE A 28 -6.92 -22.56 34.37
CA ILE A 28 -6.65 -21.88 35.64
C ILE A 28 -6.86 -20.37 35.41
N ALA A 29 -7.62 -19.75 36.28
CA ALA A 29 -8.05 -18.36 36.25
C ALA A 29 -6.89 -17.35 36.28
N SER A 30 -6.48 -16.88 35.11
CA SER A 30 -5.83 -15.59 34.87
C SER A 30 -5.98 -15.33 33.39
N LYS A 31 -5.78 -14.33 32.77
CA LYS A 31 -6.00 -13.92 31.36
C LYS A 31 -6.18 -15.09 30.39
N SER A 32 -7.13 -15.03 29.47
CA SER A 32 -7.28 -16.05 28.43
C SER A 32 -5.99 -16.16 27.61
N GLY A 33 -5.67 -17.34 27.09
CA GLY A 33 -4.48 -17.52 26.25
C GLY A 33 -4.47 -16.60 25.04
N TYR A 34 -5.65 -16.19 24.56
CA TYR A 34 -5.81 -15.16 23.52
C TYR A 34 -5.32 -13.77 24.01
N ASP A 35 -5.69 -13.37 25.22
CA ASP A 35 -5.27 -12.09 25.79
C ASP A 35 -3.75 -12.05 26.02
N GLU A 36 -3.14 -13.19 26.40
CA GLU A 36 -1.68 -13.34 26.50
C GLU A 36 -1.00 -13.17 25.13
N LEU A 37 -1.50 -13.84 24.10
CA LEU A 37 -0.97 -13.73 22.74
C LEU A 37 -1.08 -12.28 22.21
N LYS A 38 -2.27 -11.69 22.34
CA LYS A 38 -2.54 -10.31 21.94
C LYS A 38 -1.64 -9.33 22.70
N GLY A 39 -1.47 -9.53 23.99
CA GLY A 39 -0.58 -8.76 24.83
C GLY A 39 0.89 -8.85 24.38
N ALA A 40 1.36 -10.05 24.07
CA ALA A 40 2.71 -10.28 23.58
C ALA A 40 2.96 -9.62 22.21
N ILE A 41 2.00 -9.70 21.28
CA ILE A 41 2.10 -9.02 19.98
C ILE A 41 2.19 -7.49 20.18
N LYS A 42 1.30 -6.90 20.98
CA LYS A 42 1.29 -5.45 21.24
C LYS A 42 2.56 -4.99 21.93
N LEU A 43 3.02 -5.72 22.95
CA LEU A 43 4.26 -5.41 23.67
C LEU A 43 5.46 -5.47 22.72
N THR A 44 5.54 -6.50 21.89
CA THR A 44 6.64 -6.68 20.94
C THR A 44 6.69 -5.53 19.93
N THR A 45 5.56 -5.14 19.34
CA THR A 45 5.51 -4.04 18.38
C THR A 45 5.77 -2.68 19.02
N GLU A 46 5.35 -2.47 20.26
CA GLU A 46 5.69 -1.28 21.03
C GLU A 46 7.18 -1.21 21.31
N GLN A 47 7.78 -2.32 21.80
CA GLN A 47 9.22 -2.36 22.07
C GLN A 47 10.04 -2.21 20.79
N ALA A 48 9.62 -2.82 19.68
CA ALA A 48 10.27 -2.68 18.38
C ALA A 48 10.25 -1.24 17.86
N SER A 49 9.17 -0.49 18.11
CA SER A 49 9.08 0.91 17.69
C SER A 49 9.75 1.91 18.64
N GLU A 50 9.91 1.56 19.93
CA GLU A 50 10.34 2.55 20.93
C GLU A 50 11.62 2.20 21.69
N LYS A 51 11.91 0.90 21.90
CA LYS A 51 12.96 0.47 22.84
C LYS A 51 14.11 -0.30 22.20
N PHE A 52 13.85 -1.17 21.22
CA PHE A 52 14.93 -1.91 20.58
C PHE A 52 15.81 -0.98 19.77
N ASP A 53 17.13 -1.05 19.94
CA ASP A 53 18.10 -0.34 19.12
C ASP A 53 18.12 -0.89 17.69
N SER A 54 18.08 -2.22 17.59
CA SER A 54 18.01 -2.95 16.31
C SER A 54 17.31 -4.30 16.47
N PHE A 55 16.78 -4.86 15.37
CA PHE A 55 16.15 -6.18 15.34
C PHE A 55 15.96 -6.68 13.90
N THR A 56 15.77 -7.98 13.76
CA THR A 56 15.44 -8.64 12.48
C THR A 56 14.03 -9.21 12.55
N LEU A 57 13.23 -8.94 11.52
CA LEU A 57 11.92 -9.55 11.30
C LEU A 57 12.00 -10.49 10.09
N ASP A 58 11.63 -11.75 10.27
CA ASP A 58 11.41 -12.69 9.17
C ASP A 58 9.94 -12.97 8.98
N TYR A 59 9.46 -12.77 7.76
CA TYR A 59 8.12 -13.11 7.32
C TYR A 59 8.20 -14.22 6.29
N SER A 60 7.43 -15.28 6.49
CA SER A 60 7.28 -16.33 5.49
C SER A 60 5.82 -16.63 5.28
N MET A 61 5.42 -16.77 4.03
CA MET A 61 4.07 -17.11 3.64
C MET A 61 4.09 -18.18 2.55
N ALA A 62 3.25 -19.19 2.66
CA ALA A 62 3.12 -20.21 1.64
C ALA A 62 1.65 -20.59 1.44
N LEU A 63 1.25 -20.65 0.18
CA LEU A 63 -0.01 -21.18 -0.27
C LEU A 63 0.24 -22.54 -0.94
N LYS A 64 -0.45 -23.58 -0.49
CA LYS A 64 -0.28 -24.95 -1.00
C LYS A 64 -1.64 -25.51 -1.44
N ASP A 65 -1.65 -26.35 -2.45
CA ASP A 65 -2.78 -27.18 -2.85
C ASP A 65 -2.42 -28.64 -2.66
N ASN A 66 -3.19 -29.36 -1.85
CA ASN A 66 -2.93 -30.76 -1.52
C ASN A 66 -1.47 -31.01 -1.10
N GLY A 67 -0.91 -30.08 -0.32
CA GLY A 67 0.47 -30.12 0.17
C GLY A 67 1.55 -29.64 -0.82
N LYS A 68 1.20 -29.36 -2.07
CA LYS A 68 2.12 -28.81 -3.08
C LYS A 68 2.12 -27.30 -3.02
N THR A 69 3.29 -26.69 -2.84
CA THR A 69 3.42 -25.23 -2.87
C THR A 69 3.03 -24.67 -4.23
N LEU A 70 2.06 -23.76 -4.24
CA LEU A 70 1.65 -22.96 -5.37
C LEU A 70 2.37 -21.62 -5.39
N GLU A 71 2.29 -20.90 -4.28
CA GLU A 71 2.92 -19.59 -4.11
C GLU A 71 3.65 -19.53 -2.77
N SER A 72 4.74 -18.79 -2.72
CA SER A 72 5.41 -18.49 -1.46
C SER A 72 6.05 -17.11 -1.51
N SER A 73 6.17 -16.48 -0.35
CA SER A 73 6.89 -15.22 -0.15
C SER A 73 7.68 -15.31 1.13
N ASN A 74 8.94 -14.88 1.07
CA ASN A 74 9.80 -14.74 2.23
C ASN A 74 10.37 -13.33 2.21
N GLU A 75 10.41 -12.71 3.38
CA GLU A 75 10.93 -11.35 3.54
C GLU A 75 11.70 -11.28 4.86
N THR A 76 12.95 -10.84 4.80
CA THR A 76 13.77 -10.54 5.96
C THR A 76 13.97 -9.03 6.01
N GLN A 77 13.48 -8.41 7.06
CA GLN A 77 13.65 -6.99 7.34
C GLN A 77 14.59 -6.81 8.53
N LYS A 78 15.75 -6.22 8.29
CA LYS A 78 16.66 -5.78 9.34
C LYS A 78 16.42 -4.30 9.62
N VAL A 79 16.32 -3.95 10.87
CA VAL A 79 16.05 -2.60 11.33
C VAL A 79 17.14 -2.17 12.30
N ASP A 80 17.78 -1.05 12.01
CA ASP A 80 18.65 -0.30 12.92
C ASP A 80 17.96 1.04 13.22
N ARG A 81 17.22 1.07 14.30
CA ARG A 81 16.42 2.21 14.70
C ARG A 81 17.31 3.38 15.16
N LYS A 82 18.43 3.06 15.81
CA LYS A 82 19.38 4.04 16.29
C LYS A 82 20.00 4.87 15.17
N ASN A 83 20.28 4.24 14.02
CA ASN A 83 20.84 4.91 12.85
C ASN A 83 19.75 5.26 11.81
N SER A 84 18.47 4.97 12.08
CA SER A 84 17.36 5.13 11.15
C SER A 84 17.62 4.42 9.82
N ALA A 85 18.18 3.21 9.88
CA ALA A 85 18.52 2.42 8.71
C ALA A 85 17.75 1.11 8.67
N SER A 86 17.47 0.62 7.49
CA SER A 86 16.84 -0.68 7.27
C SER A 86 17.35 -1.37 6.01
N GLU A 87 17.36 -2.70 6.06
CA GLU A 87 17.61 -3.58 4.92
C GLU A 87 16.43 -4.52 4.79
N ASN A 88 15.92 -4.66 3.58
CA ASN A 88 14.84 -5.57 3.27
C ASN A 88 15.27 -6.49 2.13
N ILE A 89 15.19 -7.80 2.36
CA ILE A 89 15.48 -8.85 1.37
C ILE A 89 14.20 -9.64 1.19
N SER A 90 13.68 -9.65 -0.04
CA SER A 90 12.46 -10.40 -0.36
C SER A 90 12.69 -11.42 -1.47
N SER A 91 12.01 -12.55 -1.37
CA SER A 91 11.94 -13.56 -2.41
C SER A 91 10.53 -14.09 -2.53
N SER A 92 10.09 -14.41 -3.73
CA SER A 92 8.76 -14.97 -3.97
C SER A 92 8.78 -15.99 -5.10
N LEU A 93 7.88 -16.97 -4.98
CA LEU A 93 7.54 -17.94 -6.01
C LEU A 93 6.05 -17.72 -6.36
N SER A 94 5.76 -17.48 -7.63
CA SER A 94 4.39 -17.36 -8.11
C SER A 94 3.79 -18.74 -8.46
N ALA A 95 2.47 -18.84 -8.58
CA ALA A 95 1.77 -20.05 -9.01
C ALA A 95 2.21 -20.54 -10.41
N ASN A 96 2.74 -19.66 -11.24
CA ASN A 96 3.29 -20.01 -12.55
C ASN A 96 4.72 -20.57 -12.48
N GLY A 97 5.33 -20.52 -11.30
CA GLY A 97 6.71 -20.96 -11.07
C GLY A 97 7.75 -19.85 -11.26
N ASP A 98 7.32 -18.61 -11.49
CA ASP A 98 8.24 -17.47 -11.60
C ASP A 98 8.83 -17.17 -10.23
N LYS A 99 10.14 -17.08 -10.18
CA LYS A 99 10.88 -16.64 -9.00
C LYS A 99 11.23 -15.18 -9.13
N ARG A 100 11.12 -14.44 -8.05
CA ARG A 100 11.56 -13.05 -7.96
C ARG A 100 12.28 -12.85 -6.65
N SER A 101 13.36 -12.07 -6.71
CA SER A 101 14.02 -11.61 -5.51
C SER A 101 14.39 -10.14 -5.65
N SER A 102 14.35 -9.43 -4.53
CA SER A 102 14.75 -8.04 -4.48
C SER A 102 15.41 -7.72 -3.14
N GLN A 103 16.28 -6.74 -3.16
CA GLN A 103 16.91 -6.19 -1.98
C GLN A 103 16.76 -4.67 -1.98
N SER A 104 16.48 -4.11 -0.81
CA SER A 104 16.50 -2.68 -0.61
C SER A 104 17.21 -2.32 0.67
N TYR A 105 17.91 -1.21 0.63
CA TYR A 105 18.55 -0.55 1.77
C TYR A 105 17.97 0.85 1.88
N SER A 106 17.81 1.34 3.08
CA SER A 106 17.33 2.68 3.35
C SER A 106 18.03 3.23 4.60
N ASP A 107 18.50 4.47 4.51
CA ASP A 107 18.94 5.27 5.66
C ASP A 107 18.32 6.68 5.57
N LYS A 108 18.73 7.59 6.45
CA LYS A 108 18.23 8.98 6.49
C LYS A 108 18.40 9.73 5.18
N THR A 109 19.38 9.39 4.38
CA THR A 109 19.78 10.16 3.19
C THR A 109 19.73 9.38 1.89
N THR A 110 19.55 8.05 1.96
CA THR A 110 19.72 7.20 0.78
C THR A 110 18.71 6.06 0.79
N ILE A 111 18.15 5.76 -0.39
CA ILE A 111 17.47 4.49 -0.65
C ILE A 111 18.17 3.80 -1.80
N ILE A 112 18.48 2.51 -1.66
CA ILE A 112 19.10 1.68 -2.69
C ILE A 112 18.17 0.51 -2.96
N ARG A 113 17.90 0.20 -4.24
CA ARG A 113 17.06 -0.93 -4.64
C ARG A 113 17.74 -1.69 -5.76
N VAL A 114 17.63 -3.02 -5.71
CA VAL A 114 18.06 -3.93 -6.78
C VAL A 114 17.11 -5.11 -6.82
N SER A 115 16.91 -5.69 -8.01
CA SER A 115 16.14 -6.92 -8.18
C SER A 115 16.92 -7.93 -9.04
N GLU A 116 16.59 -9.20 -8.88
CA GLU A 116 17.20 -10.27 -9.70
C GLU A 116 16.88 -10.11 -11.20
N SER A 117 15.68 -9.62 -11.52
CA SER A 117 15.26 -9.37 -12.92
C SER A 117 15.95 -8.17 -13.56
N ASP A 118 16.45 -7.23 -12.77
CA ASP A 118 17.24 -6.09 -13.20
C ASP A 118 18.37 -5.82 -12.19
N PRO A 119 19.59 -6.27 -12.46
CA PRO A 119 20.73 -6.14 -11.55
C PRO A 119 21.28 -4.70 -11.48
N THR A 120 20.54 -3.71 -12.00
CA THR A 120 20.88 -2.30 -11.86
C THR A 120 20.52 -1.82 -10.45
N TYR A 121 21.47 -1.18 -9.78
CA TYR A 121 21.25 -0.55 -8.49
C TYR A 121 20.64 0.84 -8.71
N TYR A 122 19.40 1.01 -8.28
CA TYR A 122 18.71 2.30 -8.29
C TYR A 122 18.94 2.99 -6.95
N VAL A 123 19.65 4.10 -6.98
CA VAL A 123 20.04 4.87 -5.79
C VAL A 123 19.30 6.19 -5.81
N THR A 124 18.49 6.43 -4.79
CA THR A 124 17.86 7.73 -4.54
C THR A 124 18.57 8.39 -3.39
N GLU A 125 19.24 9.50 -3.64
CA GLU A 125 19.89 10.33 -2.63
C GLU A 125 18.98 11.50 -2.27
N PHE A 126 18.80 11.78 -0.97
CA PHE A 126 17.95 12.86 -0.49
C PHE A 126 18.80 14.08 -0.10
N THR A 127 18.37 15.26 -0.50
CA THR A 127 19.07 16.52 -0.20
C THR A 127 18.96 16.94 1.26
N LYS A 128 18.00 16.38 2.00
CA LYS A 128 17.79 16.57 3.44
C LYS A 128 17.56 15.22 4.10
N GLU A 129 17.89 15.09 5.38
CA GLU A 129 17.59 13.88 6.14
C GLU A 129 16.08 13.60 6.16
N ARG A 130 15.73 12.36 5.91
CA ARG A 130 14.37 11.85 6.03
C ARG A 130 14.02 11.73 7.52
N LYS A 131 12.76 12.05 7.81
CA LYS A 131 12.20 11.92 9.17
C LYS A 131 11.45 10.60 9.37
N ASP A 132 11.41 9.75 8.34
CA ASP A 132 10.71 8.48 8.41
C ASP A 132 11.38 7.57 9.44
N GLU A 133 10.57 6.99 10.28
CA GLU A 133 11.01 5.96 11.22
C GLU A 133 11.33 4.67 10.45
N ALA A 134 12.40 3.98 10.84
CA ALA A 134 12.77 2.70 10.23
C ALA A 134 11.73 1.60 10.50
N PHE A 135 10.95 1.76 11.58
CA PHE A 135 9.83 0.89 11.94
C PHE A 135 8.77 1.68 12.70
N THR A 136 7.52 1.57 12.30
CA THR A 136 6.36 2.18 12.96
C THR A 136 5.49 1.12 13.62
N ASN A 137 4.89 1.42 14.76
CA ASN A 137 3.97 0.51 15.43
C ASN A 137 2.62 0.48 14.69
N PRO A 138 2.23 -0.65 14.05
CA PRO A 138 0.99 -0.74 13.29
C PRO A 138 -0.28 -0.58 14.16
N PHE A 139 -0.20 -0.79 15.47
CA PHE A 139 -1.33 -0.58 16.39
C PHE A 139 -1.58 0.88 16.75
N LYS A 140 -0.72 1.80 16.32
CA LYS A 140 -0.94 3.25 16.46
C LYS A 140 -1.70 3.87 15.28
N GLU A 141 -1.89 3.13 14.20
CA GLU A 141 -2.69 3.56 13.05
C GLU A 141 -4.19 3.60 13.44
N GLU A 142 -4.91 4.58 12.89
CA GLU A 142 -6.33 4.81 13.23
C GLU A 142 -7.21 3.58 12.93
N GLU A 143 -6.96 2.93 11.80
CA GLU A 143 -7.70 1.75 11.35
C GLU A 143 -7.39 0.48 12.18
N ALA A 144 -6.28 0.44 12.90
CA ALA A 144 -5.88 -0.72 13.69
C ALA A 144 -6.87 -1.01 14.84
N ALA A 145 -7.42 0.03 15.45
CA ALA A 145 -8.39 -0.11 16.53
C ALA A 145 -9.70 -0.75 16.05
N ASP A 146 -10.13 -0.47 14.84
CA ASP A 146 -11.36 -1.06 14.28
C ASP A 146 -11.12 -2.49 13.83
N LEU A 147 -9.96 -2.78 13.24
CA LEU A 147 -9.55 -4.14 12.91
C LEU A 147 -9.46 -5.01 14.18
N GLU A 148 -8.90 -4.48 15.26
CA GLU A 148 -8.82 -5.17 16.55
C GLU A 148 -10.22 -5.54 17.10
N LYS A 149 -11.20 -4.62 17.04
CA LYS A 149 -12.58 -4.90 17.45
C LYS A 149 -13.24 -6.00 16.61
N ILE A 150 -12.99 -6.02 15.29
CA ILE A 150 -13.50 -7.05 14.41
C ILE A 150 -12.90 -8.41 14.78
N VAL A 151 -11.58 -8.46 15.00
CA VAL A 151 -10.89 -9.68 15.42
C VAL A 151 -11.39 -10.15 16.78
N ASP A 152 -11.52 -9.26 17.76
CA ASP A 152 -12.04 -9.58 19.09
C ASP A 152 -13.49 -10.11 19.03
N ALA A 153 -14.34 -9.57 18.18
CA ALA A 153 -15.70 -10.05 17.99
C ALA A 153 -15.76 -11.45 17.36
N ILE A 154 -14.87 -11.76 16.43
CA ILE A 154 -14.76 -13.08 15.79
C ILE A 154 -14.18 -14.10 16.78
N VAL A 155 -13.11 -13.73 17.47
CA VAL A 155 -12.34 -14.62 18.35
C VAL A 155 -12.95 -14.70 19.75
N GLY A 156 -13.79 -13.76 20.14
CA GLY A 156 -14.35 -13.69 21.49
C GLY A 156 -15.08 -14.96 21.97
N SER A 157 -15.69 -15.70 21.04
CA SER A 157 -16.29 -17.01 21.30
C SER A 157 -15.28 -18.18 21.28
N LEU A 158 -14.02 -17.92 20.94
CA LEU A 158 -12.97 -18.92 20.74
C LEU A 158 -11.84 -18.80 21.76
N LYS A 159 -12.01 -17.89 22.75
CA LYS A 159 -11.00 -17.64 23.82
C LYS A 159 -10.59 -18.88 24.60
N ASP A 160 -11.53 -19.81 24.78
CA ASP A 160 -11.35 -21.04 25.55
C ASP A 160 -10.50 -22.10 24.82
N HIS A 161 -10.09 -21.75 23.63
CA HIS A 161 -9.32 -22.67 22.80
C HIS A 161 -7.83 -22.31 22.68
N VAL A 162 -7.29 -21.35 23.42
CA VAL A 162 -5.87 -20.98 23.42
C VAL A 162 -5.17 -21.51 24.67
N VAL A 163 -4.14 -22.35 24.47
CA VAL A 163 -3.35 -22.92 25.54
C VAL A 163 -2.05 -22.17 25.69
N VAL A 164 -1.76 -21.78 26.92
CA VAL A 164 -0.45 -21.23 27.30
C VAL A 164 0.26 -22.24 28.17
N THR A 165 1.47 -22.61 27.77
CA THR A 165 2.37 -23.42 28.59
C THR A 165 3.53 -22.53 29.01
N GLU A 166 3.69 -22.31 30.28
CA GLU A 166 4.83 -21.58 30.85
C GLU A 166 5.99 -22.57 31.14
N ASN A 167 7.16 -22.20 30.64
CA ASN A 167 8.38 -22.98 30.85
C ASN A 167 9.09 -22.53 32.14
N PRO A 168 9.98 -23.35 32.72
CA PRO A 168 10.71 -23.04 33.95
C PRO A 168 11.58 -21.76 33.86
N ASP A 169 11.96 -21.34 32.65
CA ASP A 169 12.73 -20.13 32.37
C ASP A 169 11.85 -18.87 32.23
N GLY A 170 10.55 -18.98 32.46
CA GLY A 170 9.58 -17.90 32.32
C GLY A 170 9.14 -17.63 30.89
N SER A 171 9.67 -18.34 29.91
CA SER A 171 9.18 -18.25 28.52
C SER A 171 7.82 -18.97 28.37
N LYS A 172 7.05 -18.61 27.36
CA LYS A 172 5.74 -19.19 27.12
C LYS A 172 5.64 -19.76 25.71
N ALA A 173 5.05 -20.96 25.63
CA ALA A 173 4.56 -21.53 24.39
C ALA A 173 3.03 -21.37 24.34
N ILE A 174 2.54 -20.75 23.28
CA ILE A 174 1.10 -20.55 23.06
C ILE A 174 0.71 -21.39 21.84
N THR A 175 -0.30 -22.25 21.99
CA THR A 175 -0.74 -23.12 20.89
C THR A 175 -2.24 -23.16 20.79
N GLY A 176 -2.75 -23.55 19.60
CA GLY A 176 -4.16 -23.74 19.42
C GLY A 176 -4.55 -24.34 18.07
N SER A 177 -5.76 -24.91 18.03
CA SER A 177 -6.34 -25.41 16.78
C SER A 177 -7.86 -25.41 16.82
N LEU A 178 -8.49 -25.12 15.68
CA LEU A 178 -9.92 -25.23 15.43
C LEU A 178 -10.16 -26.27 14.34
N THR A 179 -11.04 -27.19 14.61
CA THR A 179 -11.58 -28.10 13.59
C THR A 179 -12.81 -27.48 12.91
N GLU A 180 -13.23 -28.02 11.79
CA GLU A 180 -14.38 -27.56 11.01
C GLU A 180 -15.63 -27.25 11.85
N VAL A 181 -15.98 -28.14 12.79
CA VAL A 181 -17.18 -28.00 13.64
C VAL A 181 -17.07 -26.89 14.69
N GLN A 182 -15.86 -26.44 14.97
CA GLN A 182 -15.59 -25.38 15.95
C GLN A 182 -15.49 -24.01 15.27
N ILE A 183 -15.33 -23.97 13.95
CA ILE A 183 -15.21 -22.73 13.19
C ILE A 183 -16.59 -22.08 13.05
N PRO A 184 -16.78 -20.85 13.52
CA PRO A 184 -18.06 -20.16 13.40
C PRO A 184 -18.55 -20.08 11.96
N SER A 185 -19.85 -20.27 11.75
CA SER A 185 -20.45 -20.20 10.41
C SER A 185 -20.22 -18.87 9.70
N LEU A 186 -20.14 -17.77 10.46
CA LEU A 186 -19.79 -16.44 9.92
C LEU A 186 -18.39 -16.42 9.32
N VAL A 187 -17.39 -17.02 10.01
CA VAL A 187 -16.01 -17.14 9.50
C VAL A 187 -15.99 -17.95 8.19
N ASN A 188 -16.70 -19.07 8.16
CA ASN A 188 -16.84 -19.87 6.94
C ASN A 188 -17.51 -19.09 5.81
N ALA A 189 -18.56 -18.34 6.10
CA ALA A 189 -19.26 -17.53 5.08
C ALA A 189 -18.34 -16.42 4.52
N VAL A 190 -17.63 -15.70 5.37
CA VAL A 190 -16.69 -14.63 4.97
C VAL A 190 -15.51 -15.21 4.18
N ALA A 191 -14.88 -16.28 4.65
CA ALA A 191 -13.78 -16.94 3.97
C ALA A 191 -14.20 -17.45 2.58
N SER A 192 -15.35 -18.14 2.49
CA SER A 192 -15.89 -18.63 1.22
C SER A 192 -16.22 -17.49 0.25
N PHE A 193 -16.78 -16.39 0.73
CA PHE A 193 -17.11 -15.23 -0.08
C PHE A 193 -15.84 -14.54 -0.63
N GLN A 194 -14.86 -14.28 0.23
CA GLN A 194 -13.61 -13.63 -0.16
C GLN A 194 -12.82 -14.47 -1.16
N LEU A 195 -12.73 -15.78 -0.94
CA LEU A 195 -12.06 -16.68 -1.88
C LEU A 195 -12.74 -16.72 -3.24
N LYS A 196 -14.07 -16.81 -3.27
CA LYS A 196 -14.83 -16.77 -4.52
C LYS A 196 -14.62 -15.44 -5.25
N GLN A 197 -14.55 -14.33 -4.54
CA GLN A 197 -14.23 -13.01 -5.13
C GLN A 197 -12.81 -12.95 -5.69
N GLU A 198 -11.82 -13.43 -4.94
CA GLU A 198 -10.42 -13.41 -5.39
C GLU A 198 -10.23 -14.25 -6.64
N PHE A 199 -10.81 -15.46 -6.69
CA PHE A 199 -10.78 -16.31 -7.87
C PHE A 199 -11.55 -15.73 -9.06
N ASN A 200 -12.63 -14.98 -8.83
CA ASN A 200 -13.36 -14.30 -9.90
C ASN A 200 -12.62 -13.08 -10.44
N ASN A 201 -11.90 -12.33 -9.58
CA ASN A 201 -11.14 -11.16 -9.97
C ASN A 201 -9.87 -11.52 -10.76
N GLN A 202 -9.30 -12.69 -10.55
CA GLN A 202 -8.15 -13.18 -11.34
C GLN A 202 -8.52 -13.47 -12.80
N ASN A 203 -9.79 -13.69 -13.12
CA ASN A 203 -10.26 -13.88 -14.49
C ASN A 203 -10.26 -12.61 -15.36
N SER A 204 -10.21 -11.42 -14.78
CA SER A 204 -10.18 -10.15 -15.52
C SER A 204 -8.81 -9.79 -16.08
N ASN A 205 -7.73 -10.43 -15.60
CA ASN A 205 -6.37 -10.28 -16.12
C ASN A 205 -5.90 -11.62 -16.67
N GLN A 206 -6.13 -11.80 -17.95
CA GLN A 206 -5.65 -12.87 -18.82
C GLN A 206 -4.51 -13.73 -18.31
N ASN A 207 -4.77 -15.08 -18.28
CA ASN A 207 -3.86 -16.17 -18.55
C ASN A 207 -3.01 -16.74 -17.41
N ASN A 208 -3.27 -18.05 -17.17
CA ASN A 208 -2.33 -19.04 -16.63
C ASN A 208 -2.04 -19.04 -15.12
N SER A 209 -2.93 -18.59 -14.26
CA SER A 209 -2.80 -18.97 -12.85
C SER A 209 -3.05 -20.48 -12.68
N LYS A 210 -2.04 -21.21 -12.18
CA LYS A 210 -2.16 -22.63 -11.81
C LYS A 210 -2.94 -22.84 -10.50
N MET A 211 -3.55 -21.77 -9.98
CA MET A 211 -4.39 -21.83 -8.80
C MET A 211 -5.69 -22.59 -9.11
N PRO A 212 -6.07 -23.59 -8.32
CA PRO A 212 -7.35 -24.29 -8.50
C PRO A 212 -8.51 -23.34 -8.21
N ARG A 213 -9.50 -23.38 -9.07
CA ARG A 213 -10.70 -22.53 -8.96
C ARG A 213 -11.77 -23.26 -8.15
N LEU A 214 -11.88 -22.93 -6.86
CA LEU A 214 -12.88 -23.51 -5.98
C LEU A 214 -14.26 -22.88 -6.22
N THR A 215 -15.23 -23.66 -6.69
CA THR A 215 -16.56 -23.17 -7.04
C THR A 215 -17.67 -23.76 -6.16
N LYS A 216 -17.43 -24.92 -5.54
CA LYS A 216 -18.42 -25.67 -4.75
C LYS A 216 -17.85 -26.12 -3.42
N ASP A 217 -18.71 -26.23 -2.43
CA ASP A 217 -18.43 -26.80 -1.11
C ASP A 217 -17.19 -26.19 -0.44
N VAL A 218 -17.03 -24.85 -0.54
CA VAL A 218 -15.88 -24.16 0.03
C VAL A 218 -16.12 -23.84 1.51
N PHE A 219 -15.26 -24.38 2.37
CA PHE A 219 -15.31 -24.16 3.81
C PHE A 219 -13.91 -24.22 4.43
N VAL A 220 -13.77 -23.61 5.62
CA VAL A 220 -12.54 -23.71 6.42
C VAL A 220 -12.56 -25.04 7.15
N LYS A 221 -11.60 -25.92 6.85
CA LYS A 221 -11.50 -27.26 7.41
C LYS A 221 -10.79 -27.25 8.76
N GLU A 222 -9.74 -26.44 8.87
CA GLU A 222 -8.89 -26.40 10.05
C GLU A 222 -8.17 -25.05 10.14
N VAL A 223 -7.94 -24.60 11.37
CA VAL A 223 -7.04 -23.48 11.67
C VAL A 223 -6.15 -23.87 12.83
N LYS A 224 -4.84 -23.70 12.70
CA LYS A 224 -3.84 -23.98 13.73
C LYS A 224 -2.92 -22.81 13.94
N GLY A 225 -2.38 -22.67 15.16
CA GLY A 225 -1.35 -21.71 15.44
C GLY A 225 -0.46 -22.08 16.60
N SER A 226 0.70 -21.48 16.58
CA SER A 226 1.64 -21.54 17.70
C SER A 226 2.43 -20.25 17.80
N ALA A 227 2.74 -19.83 19.01
CA ALA A 227 3.63 -18.70 19.25
C ALA A 227 4.63 -19.02 20.35
N LYS A 228 5.78 -18.40 20.30
CA LYS A 228 6.79 -18.41 21.36
C LYS A 228 6.98 -17.00 21.88
N VAL A 229 6.94 -16.88 23.19
CA VAL A 229 7.13 -15.62 23.92
C VAL A 229 8.26 -15.85 24.92
N ASN A 230 9.26 -14.98 24.93
CA ASN A 230 10.37 -15.08 25.87
C ASN A 230 9.94 -14.65 27.29
N ALA A 231 10.85 -14.77 28.26
CA ALA A 231 10.60 -14.43 29.65
C ALA A 231 10.24 -12.93 29.87
N ASP A 232 10.68 -12.05 28.97
CA ASP A 232 10.38 -10.61 29.01
C ASP A 232 9.02 -10.27 28.37
N GLY A 233 8.25 -11.27 27.92
CA GLY A 233 6.97 -11.09 27.27
C GLY A 233 7.05 -10.72 25.79
N VAL A 234 8.24 -10.71 25.20
CA VAL A 234 8.45 -10.43 23.77
C VAL A 234 8.18 -11.66 22.94
N MET A 235 7.37 -11.51 21.91
CA MET A 235 7.08 -12.60 20.96
C MET A 235 8.29 -12.86 20.07
N GLU A 236 8.84 -14.08 20.13
CA GLU A 236 9.93 -14.53 19.27
C GLU A 236 9.45 -15.06 17.93
N SER A 237 8.30 -15.74 17.93
CA SER A 237 7.71 -16.25 16.69
C SER A 237 6.22 -16.49 16.84
N ILE A 238 5.53 -16.38 15.71
CA ILE A 238 4.13 -16.79 15.56
C ILE A 238 3.96 -17.49 14.21
N LEU A 239 3.38 -18.69 14.24
CA LEU A 239 3.03 -19.49 13.06
C LEU A 239 1.52 -19.72 13.05
N GLY A 240 0.89 -19.43 11.94
CA GLY A 240 -0.51 -19.76 11.68
C GLY A 240 -0.67 -20.58 10.42
N THR A 241 -1.61 -21.51 10.46
CA THR A 241 -2.00 -22.34 9.32
C THR A 241 -3.51 -22.37 9.23
N ALA A 242 -4.06 -22.09 8.06
CA ALA A 242 -5.48 -22.28 7.75
C ALA A 242 -5.60 -23.24 6.57
N VAL A 243 -6.49 -24.21 6.68
CA VAL A 243 -6.80 -25.15 5.61
C VAL A 243 -8.24 -24.94 5.16
N LEU A 244 -8.40 -24.68 3.87
CA LEU A 244 -9.69 -24.59 3.22
C LEU A 244 -9.89 -25.84 2.36
N SER A 245 -11.09 -26.39 2.38
CA SER A 245 -11.49 -27.47 1.47
C SER A 245 -12.52 -26.91 0.48
N GLY A 246 -12.49 -27.41 -0.74
CA GLY A 246 -13.46 -27.05 -1.76
C GLY A 246 -13.32 -27.92 -3.00
N LYS A 247 -14.27 -27.81 -3.91
CA LYS A 247 -14.26 -28.50 -5.19
C LYS A 247 -14.12 -27.51 -6.34
N ASP A 248 -13.37 -27.91 -7.37
CA ASP A 248 -13.31 -27.21 -8.63
C ASP A 248 -14.58 -27.44 -9.50
N GLU A 249 -14.61 -26.89 -10.70
CA GLU A 249 -15.73 -27.08 -11.65
C GLU A 249 -15.89 -28.55 -12.07
N GLN A 250 -14.82 -29.30 -12.10
CA GLN A 250 -14.75 -30.72 -12.46
C GLN A 250 -15.12 -31.65 -11.28
N GLY A 251 -15.28 -31.08 -10.08
CA GLY A 251 -15.59 -31.81 -8.85
C GLY A 251 -14.36 -32.38 -8.13
N THR A 252 -13.16 -32.03 -8.55
CA THR A 252 -11.91 -32.39 -7.86
C THR A 252 -11.84 -31.68 -6.52
N VAL A 253 -11.51 -32.43 -5.46
CA VAL A 253 -11.33 -31.84 -4.12
C VAL A 253 -9.94 -31.25 -3.99
N HIS A 254 -9.89 -30.03 -3.53
CA HIS A 254 -8.68 -29.30 -3.21
C HIS A 254 -8.62 -28.96 -1.71
N GLU A 255 -7.47 -29.13 -1.11
CA GLU A 255 -7.15 -28.64 0.22
C GLU A 255 -6.11 -27.53 0.10
N ILE A 256 -6.60 -26.29 0.16
CA ILE A 256 -5.75 -25.12 0.07
C ILE A 256 -5.29 -24.75 1.48
N SER A 257 -3.98 -24.89 1.76
CA SER A 257 -3.41 -24.44 3.01
C SER A 257 -2.65 -23.14 2.84
N LEU A 258 -2.94 -22.17 3.71
CA LEU A 258 -2.18 -20.94 3.88
C LEU A 258 -1.37 -21.07 5.17
N GLU A 259 -0.06 -20.97 5.06
CA GLU A 259 0.87 -20.94 6.20
C GLU A 259 1.52 -19.56 6.28
N ALA A 260 1.58 -18.98 7.47
CA ALA A 260 2.24 -17.69 7.69
C ALA A 260 3.07 -17.75 8.98
N LEU A 261 4.33 -17.36 8.88
CA LEU A 261 5.29 -17.32 9.98
C LEU A 261 5.89 -15.92 10.10
N VAL A 262 5.91 -15.42 11.32
CA VAL A 262 6.65 -14.18 11.68
C VAL A 262 7.63 -14.55 12.78
N LYS A 263 8.85 -14.05 12.67
CA LYS A 263 9.88 -14.17 13.73
C LYS A 263 10.48 -12.81 14.02
N VAL A 264 10.77 -12.58 15.29
CA VAL A 264 11.56 -11.43 15.77
C VAL A 264 12.85 -11.98 16.34
N MET A 265 13.98 -11.55 15.80
CA MET A 265 15.29 -12.12 16.11
C MET A 265 16.34 -11.02 16.25
N ASP A 266 17.50 -11.40 16.78
CA ASP A 266 18.70 -10.57 16.84
C ASP A 266 18.45 -9.18 17.46
N ILE A 267 17.59 -9.13 18.51
CA ILE A 267 17.25 -7.91 19.20
C ILE A 267 18.52 -7.27 19.76
N ASN A 268 18.73 -5.99 19.45
CA ASN A 268 19.90 -5.18 19.81
C ASN A 268 21.25 -5.71 19.28
N THR A 269 21.23 -6.68 18.37
CA THR A 269 22.44 -7.27 17.76
C THR A 269 22.38 -7.27 16.23
N THR A 270 21.24 -6.92 15.65
CA THR A 270 21.08 -6.80 14.19
C THR A 270 21.98 -5.71 13.62
N THR A 271 22.66 -6.04 12.52
CA THR A 271 23.47 -5.07 11.75
C THR A 271 22.83 -4.84 10.39
N VAL A 272 22.61 -3.58 10.06
CA VAL A 272 22.16 -3.11 8.73
C VAL A 272 23.38 -2.61 7.97
N THR A 273 23.63 -3.16 6.78
CA THR A 273 24.81 -2.82 5.99
C THR A 273 24.41 -2.19 4.66
N LYS A 274 24.97 -0.99 4.40
CA LYS A 274 24.79 -0.33 3.10
C LYS A 274 25.48 -1.14 1.99
N PRO A 275 24.81 -1.44 0.88
CA PRO A 275 25.41 -2.19 -0.22
C PRO A 275 26.66 -1.51 -0.80
N ASP A 276 27.70 -2.30 -1.06
CA ASP A 276 28.86 -1.83 -1.82
C ASP A 276 28.50 -1.76 -3.31
N LEU A 277 28.60 -0.56 -3.87
CA LEU A 277 28.27 -0.26 -5.27
C LEU A 277 29.48 -0.29 -6.21
N THR A 278 30.69 -0.63 -5.69
CA THR A 278 31.91 -0.69 -6.48
C THR A 278 31.77 -1.70 -7.63
N GLY A 279 31.98 -1.26 -8.87
CA GLY A 279 31.86 -2.10 -10.06
C GLY A 279 30.44 -2.52 -10.43
N LYS A 280 29.41 -1.99 -9.77
CA LYS A 280 28.01 -2.25 -10.09
C LYS A 280 27.47 -1.25 -11.10
N LYS A 281 26.46 -1.68 -11.86
CA LYS A 281 25.67 -0.75 -12.69
C LYS A 281 24.74 0.03 -11.78
N VAL A 282 24.90 1.36 -11.74
CA VAL A 282 24.17 2.24 -10.85
C VAL A 282 23.44 3.31 -11.64
N VAL A 283 22.17 3.52 -11.32
CA VAL A 283 21.38 4.67 -11.74
C VAL A 283 21.08 5.50 -10.49
N LYS A 284 21.54 6.75 -10.51
CA LYS A 284 21.34 7.68 -9.39
C LYS A 284 20.24 8.68 -9.72
N ASP A 285 19.41 8.95 -8.73
CA ASP A 285 18.42 10.00 -8.71
C ASP A 285 18.59 10.83 -7.43
N ILE A 286 18.32 12.13 -7.50
CA ILE A 286 18.36 13.03 -6.34
C ILE A 286 16.94 13.48 -6.04
N ALA A 287 16.43 13.05 -4.90
CA ALA A 287 15.12 13.42 -4.43
C ALA A 287 15.21 14.41 -3.27
N ARG A 288 14.29 15.35 -3.21
CA ARG A 288 14.12 16.23 -2.06
C ARG A 288 13.14 15.60 -1.09
N TYR A 289 13.56 15.43 0.16
CA TYR A 289 12.71 14.91 1.22
C TYR A 289 12.40 16.02 2.23
N GLY A 290 11.16 16.07 2.66
CA GLY A 290 10.82 16.75 3.90
C GLY A 290 10.21 18.12 3.82
N ASP A 291 10.21 18.77 2.68
CA ASP A 291 9.22 19.80 2.39
C ASP A 291 8.68 19.45 1.02
N ALA A 292 7.39 19.47 0.83
CA ALA A 292 6.78 19.39 -0.50
C ALA A 292 7.14 20.64 -1.33
N GLU A 293 8.35 21.20 -1.13
CA GLU A 293 8.89 22.30 -1.91
C GLU A 293 9.30 21.78 -3.27
N MET A 294 8.73 22.35 -4.28
CA MET A 294 9.17 22.14 -5.65
C MET A 294 10.66 22.41 -5.77
N SER A 295 11.34 21.55 -6.50
CA SER A 295 12.80 21.64 -6.66
C SER A 295 13.23 22.94 -7.33
N ASN A 296 12.46 23.41 -8.26
CA ASN A 296 12.60 24.67 -8.96
C ASN A 296 11.21 25.12 -9.41
N PRO A 297 10.48 25.88 -8.57
CA PRO A 297 9.15 26.34 -8.92
C PRO A 297 9.16 27.23 -10.17
N GLU A 298 10.24 27.98 -10.39
CA GLU A 298 10.36 28.91 -11.52
C GLU A 298 10.26 28.20 -12.88
N LYS A 299 10.54 26.91 -12.97
CA LYS A 299 10.37 26.12 -14.21
C LYS A 299 8.91 26.01 -14.67
N PHE A 300 7.96 26.30 -13.77
CA PHE A 300 6.55 26.38 -14.10
C PHE A 300 6.07 27.78 -14.48
N VAL A 301 6.95 28.79 -14.47
CA VAL A 301 6.61 30.12 -15.03
C VAL A 301 6.61 30.00 -16.55
N GLY A 302 5.47 30.34 -17.17
CA GLY A 302 5.28 30.27 -18.61
C GLY A 302 3.94 29.69 -19.01
N LYS A 303 3.80 29.42 -20.30
CA LYS A 303 2.54 28.96 -20.90
C LYS A 303 2.46 27.44 -20.95
N PHE A 304 1.32 26.92 -20.53
CA PHE A 304 0.93 25.54 -20.68
C PHE A 304 -0.35 25.46 -21.48
N LYS A 305 -0.50 24.45 -22.32
CA LYS A 305 -1.68 24.30 -23.17
C LYS A 305 -2.21 22.90 -23.26
N ASN A 306 -3.49 22.78 -23.61
CA ASN A 306 -4.10 21.58 -24.12
C ASN A 306 -5.11 21.86 -25.22
N ASP A 307 -5.48 20.82 -25.96
CA ASP A 307 -6.42 20.93 -27.06
C ASP A 307 -7.88 20.94 -26.55
N ILE A 308 -8.72 21.79 -27.16
CA ILE A 308 -10.17 21.71 -27.04
C ILE A 308 -10.69 20.79 -28.13
N ILE A 309 -11.36 19.71 -27.73
CA ILE A 309 -11.79 18.63 -28.61
C ILE A 309 -13.30 18.48 -28.52
N ILE A 310 -13.94 18.24 -29.66
CA ILE A 310 -15.35 17.80 -29.79
C ILE A 310 -15.42 16.49 -30.53
N GLU A 311 -16.50 15.74 -30.35
CA GLU A 311 -16.86 14.65 -31.21
C GLU A 311 -17.81 15.14 -32.30
N LYS A 312 -17.42 14.98 -33.57
CA LYS A 312 -18.22 15.30 -34.74
C LYS A 312 -18.07 14.18 -35.77
N ASP A 313 -19.19 13.64 -36.24
CA ASP A 313 -19.24 12.57 -37.24
C ASP A 313 -18.40 11.34 -36.82
N SER A 314 -18.48 10.94 -35.53
CA SER A 314 -17.72 9.85 -34.91
C SER A 314 -16.19 10.02 -34.98
N LYS A 315 -15.71 11.25 -35.04
CA LYS A 315 -14.27 11.61 -35.02
C LYS A 315 -14.02 12.72 -34.01
N PHE A 316 -12.83 12.69 -33.42
CA PHE A 316 -12.37 13.79 -32.59
C PHE A 316 -11.86 14.92 -33.47
N VAL A 317 -12.38 16.12 -33.23
CA VAL A 317 -12.01 17.33 -33.97
C VAL A 317 -11.48 18.37 -32.98
N LYS A 318 -10.28 18.87 -33.24
CA LYS A 318 -9.70 19.99 -32.49
C LYS A 318 -10.33 21.31 -32.94
N VAL A 319 -11.00 21.99 -32.01
CA VAL A 319 -11.72 23.24 -32.25
C VAL A 319 -11.00 24.47 -31.68
N GLY A 320 -10.00 24.25 -30.82
CA GLY A 320 -9.24 25.34 -30.19
C GLY A 320 -8.15 24.82 -29.26
N GLU A 321 -7.59 25.74 -28.48
CA GLU A 321 -6.60 25.46 -27.44
C GLU A 321 -6.97 26.19 -26.15
N ARG A 322 -6.71 25.58 -24.99
CA ARG A 322 -6.78 26.22 -23.67
C ARG A 322 -5.37 26.47 -23.18
N PHE A 323 -5.22 27.54 -22.45
CA PHE A 323 -3.94 27.96 -21.91
C PHE A 323 -4.05 28.23 -20.41
N VAL A 324 -3.03 27.82 -19.70
CA VAL A 324 -2.71 28.24 -18.34
C VAL A 324 -1.37 28.96 -18.42
N ASP A 325 -1.37 30.26 -18.23
CA ASP A 325 -0.18 31.13 -18.27
C ASP A 325 0.19 31.45 -16.82
N ILE A 326 1.20 30.77 -16.27
CA ILE A 326 1.69 31.00 -14.92
C ILE A 326 2.67 32.17 -14.97
N THR A 327 2.30 33.27 -14.34
CA THR A 327 3.10 34.51 -14.36
C THR A 327 3.99 34.64 -13.12
N GLN A 328 3.61 33.99 -12.04
CA GLN A 328 4.35 34.04 -10.79
C GLN A 328 4.15 32.74 -10.02
N ILE A 329 5.22 32.25 -9.44
CA ILE A 329 5.22 31.12 -8.50
C ILE A 329 6.34 31.32 -7.49
N ASP A 330 6.04 31.06 -6.23
CA ASP A 330 6.99 30.98 -5.13
C ASP A 330 6.68 29.78 -4.23
N GLY A 331 7.39 29.61 -3.14
CA GLY A 331 7.13 28.51 -2.21
C GLY A 331 5.81 28.62 -1.42
N LYS A 332 4.98 29.66 -1.66
CA LYS A 332 3.74 29.93 -0.92
C LYS A 332 2.52 30.03 -1.83
N SER A 333 2.69 30.47 -3.08
CA SER A 333 1.59 30.73 -3.98
C SER A 333 1.98 30.53 -5.44
N VAL A 334 0.96 30.35 -6.28
CA VAL A 334 1.04 30.37 -7.73
C VAL A 334 -0.06 31.28 -8.28
N ALA A 335 0.29 32.15 -9.22
CA ALA A 335 -0.64 33.06 -9.84
C ALA A 335 -0.48 33.09 -11.36
N GLY A 336 -1.58 33.30 -12.06
CA GLY A 336 -1.57 33.31 -13.52
C GLY A 336 -2.92 33.64 -14.12
N ARG A 337 -3.04 33.27 -15.38
CA ARG A 337 -4.26 33.49 -16.19
C ARG A 337 -4.63 32.20 -16.90
N TYR A 338 -5.90 31.86 -16.89
CA TYR A 338 -6.52 30.86 -17.76
C TYR A 338 -7.24 31.56 -18.92
N TYR A 339 -7.11 31.04 -20.14
CA TYR A 339 -7.87 31.49 -21.30
C TYR A 339 -7.99 30.40 -22.36
N ALA A 340 -8.92 30.56 -23.29
CA ALA A 340 -9.15 29.67 -24.41
C ALA A 340 -9.15 30.45 -25.72
N GLU A 341 -8.58 29.85 -26.75
CA GLU A 341 -8.58 30.37 -28.13
C GLU A 341 -9.24 29.35 -29.04
N TYR A 342 -10.25 29.78 -29.80
CA TYR A 342 -10.97 28.90 -30.73
C TYR A 342 -10.54 29.21 -32.16
N LYS A 343 -10.60 28.20 -33.02
CA LYS A 343 -10.41 28.42 -34.44
C LYS A 343 -11.60 29.22 -34.99
N PRO A 344 -11.38 30.11 -36.03
CA PRO A 344 -12.44 30.98 -36.54
C PRO A 344 -13.73 30.25 -36.96
N GLU A 345 -13.60 29.03 -37.48
CA GLU A 345 -14.74 28.20 -37.88
C GLU A 345 -15.53 27.57 -36.74
N PHE A 346 -15.08 27.76 -35.49
CA PHE A 346 -15.64 27.18 -34.27
C PHE A 346 -15.86 28.21 -33.15
N GLU A 347 -15.97 29.51 -33.49
CA GLU A 347 -16.21 30.57 -32.51
C GLU A 347 -17.55 30.39 -31.77
N GLU A 348 -18.50 29.68 -32.35
CA GLU A 348 -19.77 29.33 -31.71
C GLU A 348 -19.62 28.54 -30.39
N TYR A 349 -18.50 27.86 -30.18
CA TYR A 349 -18.17 27.14 -28.95
C TYR A 349 -17.53 28.06 -27.89
N ALA A 350 -17.25 29.33 -28.19
CA ALA A 350 -16.53 30.24 -27.29
C ALA A 350 -17.34 30.76 -26.09
N ALA A 351 -18.63 30.35 -26.00
CA ALA A 351 -19.53 30.87 -24.99
C ALA A 351 -19.36 30.16 -23.65
N SER A 352 -18.69 30.73 -22.69
CA SER A 352 -18.96 30.78 -21.25
C SER A 352 -17.76 30.89 -20.31
N LEU A 353 -16.54 30.52 -20.69
CA LEU A 353 -15.37 30.69 -19.84
C LEU A 353 -14.15 31.16 -20.67
N SER A 354 -14.21 32.38 -21.14
CA SER A 354 -13.19 32.89 -22.07
C SER A 354 -11.86 33.18 -21.38
N SER A 355 -11.84 33.79 -20.23
CA SER A 355 -10.61 34.03 -19.47
C SER A 355 -10.87 34.47 -18.04
N PHE A 356 -9.91 34.15 -17.15
CA PHE A 356 -9.87 34.69 -15.79
C PHE A 356 -8.44 34.65 -15.23
N LYS A 357 -8.19 35.53 -14.27
CA LYS A 357 -6.96 35.48 -13.46
C LYS A 357 -7.21 34.64 -12.22
N PHE A 358 -6.20 33.90 -11.80
CA PHE A 358 -6.25 33.10 -10.60
C PHE A 358 -5.05 33.36 -9.70
N GLU A 359 -5.27 33.16 -8.40
CA GLU A 359 -4.23 33.08 -7.39
C GLU A 359 -4.57 31.88 -6.49
N ALA A 360 -3.59 31.01 -6.26
CA ALA A 360 -3.71 29.84 -5.43
C ALA A 360 -2.61 29.86 -4.37
N LYS A 361 -2.97 29.54 -3.12
CA LYS A 361 -2.02 29.42 -2.00
C LYS A 361 -1.78 27.97 -1.70
N PHE A 362 -0.51 27.57 -1.65
CA PHE A 362 -0.12 26.23 -1.27
C PHE A 362 -0.42 25.99 0.22
N GLU A 363 -0.94 24.82 0.56
CA GLU A 363 -1.06 24.37 1.93
C GLU A 363 0.33 24.04 2.51
N GLN A 364 0.50 24.18 3.82
CA GLN A 364 1.82 24.04 4.46
C GLN A 364 2.50 22.69 4.19
N GLU A 365 1.72 21.65 3.90
CA GLU A 365 2.20 20.29 3.68
C GLU A 365 2.20 19.85 2.20
N GLN A 366 1.64 20.63 1.29
CA GLN A 366 1.50 20.26 -0.15
C GLN A 366 1.81 21.45 -1.07
N LYS A 367 3.08 21.69 -1.32
CA LYS A 367 3.54 22.84 -2.15
C LYS A 367 3.50 22.61 -3.67
N THR A 368 2.94 21.48 -4.12
CA THR A 368 2.70 21.18 -5.55
C THR A 368 1.24 21.28 -5.93
N SER A 369 0.35 21.51 -4.95
CA SER A 369 -1.09 21.43 -5.10
C SER A 369 -1.76 22.56 -4.33
N ALA A 370 -2.68 23.27 -4.95
CA ALA A 370 -3.37 24.39 -4.33
C ALA A 370 -4.78 24.60 -4.91
N ASN A 371 -5.69 25.06 -4.06
CA ASN A 371 -6.98 25.55 -4.50
C ASN A 371 -6.87 27.01 -4.91
N PHE A 372 -7.49 27.39 -6.02
CA PHE A 372 -7.53 28.76 -6.48
C PHE A 372 -8.94 29.34 -6.46
N GLU A 373 -9.01 30.66 -6.32
CA GLU A 373 -10.18 31.45 -6.60
C GLU A 373 -9.82 32.51 -7.65
N GLY A 374 -10.74 32.75 -8.57
CA GLY A 374 -10.60 33.75 -9.63
C GLY A 374 -11.92 34.43 -9.89
N THR A 375 -11.89 35.41 -10.79
CA THR A 375 -13.08 36.09 -11.29
C THR A 375 -12.95 36.20 -12.81
N ASN A 376 -13.98 35.76 -13.52
CA ASN A 376 -14.02 35.86 -14.98
C ASN A 376 -14.33 37.31 -15.45
N ASP A 377 -14.22 37.53 -16.74
CA ASP A 377 -14.49 38.85 -17.34
C ASP A 377 -15.95 39.31 -17.16
N SER A 378 -16.87 38.40 -16.84
CA SER A 378 -18.27 38.69 -16.53
C SER A 378 -18.54 39.00 -15.04
N GLY A 379 -17.51 38.91 -14.20
CA GLY A 379 -17.60 39.12 -12.74
C GLY A 379 -17.99 37.90 -11.91
N ASP A 380 -18.13 36.70 -12.54
CA ASP A 380 -18.48 35.50 -11.85
C ASP A 380 -17.25 34.90 -11.14
N LYS A 381 -17.48 34.35 -9.95
CA LYS A 381 -16.44 33.64 -9.21
C LYS A 381 -16.15 32.26 -9.83
N VAL A 382 -14.88 32.03 -10.07
CA VAL A 382 -14.36 30.76 -10.57
C VAL A 382 -13.49 30.15 -9.48
N ARG A 383 -13.69 28.86 -9.19
CA ARG A 383 -12.91 28.09 -8.24
C ARG A 383 -12.35 26.85 -8.91
N GLY A 384 -11.28 26.33 -8.34
CA GLY A 384 -10.69 25.12 -8.86
C GLY A 384 -9.42 24.73 -8.13
N HIS A 385 -8.74 23.79 -8.73
CA HIS A 385 -7.56 23.18 -8.17
C HIS A 385 -6.44 23.13 -9.21
N ILE A 386 -5.23 23.50 -8.81
CA ILE A 386 -4.01 23.38 -9.61
C ILE A 386 -3.05 22.39 -8.96
N TYR A 387 -2.50 21.48 -9.76
CA TYR A 387 -1.42 20.57 -9.36
C TYR A 387 -0.28 20.66 -10.38
N LEU A 388 0.94 20.83 -9.88
CA LEU A 388 2.17 20.98 -10.65
C LEU A 388 2.97 19.67 -10.60
N SER A 389 3.00 18.95 -11.72
CA SER A 389 3.72 17.66 -11.83
C SER A 389 5.18 17.90 -12.22
N GLU A 390 6.08 17.82 -11.25
CA GLU A 390 7.51 17.98 -11.52
C GLU A 390 8.10 16.87 -12.40
N TYR A 391 7.54 15.65 -12.30
CA TYR A 391 8.04 14.50 -13.06
C TYR A 391 7.61 14.54 -14.53
N GLU A 392 6.42 15.04 -14.80
CA GLU A 392 5.85 15.08 -16.15
C GLU A 392 6.09 16.43 -16.82
N GLY A 393 6.49 17.45 -16.04
CA GLY A 393 6.60 18.81 -16.53
C GLY A 393 5.25 19.41 -16.93
N GLN A 394 4.14 18.93 -16.33
CA GLN A 394 2.77 19.29 -16.69
C GLN A 394 2.07 20.04 -15.57
N VAL A 395 1.07 20.81 -15.93
CA VAL A 395 0.14 21.47 -15.02
C VAL A 395 -1.22 20.79 -15.14
N ASN A 396 -1.73 20.23 -14.05
CA ASN A 396 -3.10 19.77 -13.96
C ASN A 396 -3.96 20.91 -13.39
N PHE A 397 -4.91 21.40 -14.16
CA PHE A 397 -5.74 22.54 -13.83
C PHE A 397 -7.21 22.17 -13.96
N ASN A 398 -7.89 22.04 -12.81
CA ASN A 398 -9.29 21.69 -12.72
C ASN A 398 -10.10 22.91 -12.29
N ILE A 399 -11.22 23.16 -12.96
CA ILE A 399 -12.18 24.19 -12.62
C ILE A 399 -13.41 23.52 -12.03
N ASP A 400 -13.78 23.93 -10.80
CA ASP A 400 -14.97 23.39 -10.13
C ASP A 400 -16.22 23.85 -10.87
N ASN A 401 -17.20 22.98 -10.96
CA ASN A 401 -18.46 23.27 -11.65
C ASN A 401 -18.24 23.81 -13.07
N PHE A 402 -17.13 23.40 -13.72
CA PHE A 402 -17.03 23.56 -15.15
C PHE A 402 -18.15 22.72 -15.77
N ASN A 403 -19.37 23.27 -15.64
CA ASN A 403 -20.51 22.91 -16.43
C ASN A 403 -20.29 23.44 -17.86
N GLY A 404 -19.17 23.09 -18.46
CA GLY A 404 -19.15 22.96 -19.90
C GLY A 404 -20.34 22.08 -20.17
N SER A 405 -21.39 22.67 -20.65
CA SER A 405 -22.64 21.99 -20.96
C SER A 405 -22.25 20.69 -21.64
N PHE A 406 -22.45 19.53 -20.96
CA PHE A 406 -22.35 18.23 -21.61
C PHE A 406 -23.24 18.18 -22.88
N GLY A 407 -24.07 19.24 -23.09
CA GLY A 407 -24.84 19.51 -24.29
C GLY A 407 -24.06 20.13 -25.47
N SER A 408 -22.85 20.67 -25.28
CA SER A 408 -22.03 21.22 -26.37
C SER A 408 -21.06 20.21 -26.99
N GLY A 409 -20.94 19.01 -26.43
CA GLY A 409 -19.99 18.00 -26.90
C GLY A 409 -18.51 18.32 -26.61
N LEU A 410 -18.21 19.38 -25.86
CA LEU A 410 -16.86 19.77 -25.50
C LEU A 410 -16.29 18.80 -24.46
N MET A 411 -15.11 18.24 -24.74
CA MET A 411 -14.38 17.41 -23.79
C MET A 411 -13.44 18.26 -22.95
N PHE A 412 -13.46 18.07 -21.64
CA PHE A 412 -12.53 18.73 -20.74
C PHE A 412 -11.35 17.82 -20.42
N ASN A 413 -10.14 18.30 -20.70
CA ASN A 413 -8.89 17.72 -20.26
C ASN A 413 -8.24 18.68 -19.26
N SER A 414 -7.92 18.19 -18.07
CA SER A 414 -7.27 18.98 -17.01
C SER A 414 -5.75 19.06 -17.14
N SER A 415 -5.13 18.27 -18.01
CA SER A 415 -3.68 18.18 -18.16
C SER A 415 -3.17 19.10 -19.23
N PHE A 416 -2.31 20.03 -18.87
CA PHE A 416 -1.70 21.04 -19.74
C PHE A 416 -0.21 20.77 -19.88
N SER A 417 0.28 20.71 -21.11
CA SER A 417 1.69 20.54 -21.44
C SER A 417 2.37 21.88 -21.67
N PRO A 418 3.66 22.04 -21.34
CA PRO A 418 4.38 23.28 -21.58
C PRO A 418 4.41 23.63 -23.07
N VAL A 419 4.29 24.92 -23.37
CA VAL A 419 4.56 25.43 -24.71
C VAL A 419 6.06 25.62 -24.81
N LEU A 420 6.70 24.75 -25.58
CA LEU A 420 8.14 24.79 -25.85
C LEU A 420 8.39 25.59 -27.11
N ASP A 421 9.47 26.39 -27.12
CA ASP A 421 9.92 27.20 -28.28
C ASP A 421 10.40 26.34 -29.44
#